data_1e0f77868c98924238f25476fc0fe52f
#
_entry.id   1e0f77868c98924238f25476fc0fe52f
#
_cell.length_a   1.000
_cell.length_b   1.000
_cell.length_c   1.000
_cell.angle_alpha   90.00
_cell.angle_beta   90.00
_cell.angle_gamma   90.00
#
_symmetry.space_group_name_H-M   'P 1'
#
loop_
_entity.id
_entity.type
_entity.pdbx_description
1 polymer ?
#
loop_
_entity_poly.entity_id
_entity_poly.type
_entity_poly.pdbx_seq_one_letter_code
_entity_poly.pdbx_strand_id
1 'polypeptide(L)'
;MKETLKPGIRYEHKFVIPWSKTVPALYPESEEFAAMPEVFATGFLVGLLEWACIKCINPHIDWPQEQTVGTHIDVSHEAATPPGLEVTVSVKLTAVEGRRLAFDVEAHDGVDLISKGQHERFVINKAKFDAKVGTKKEGRP
;
A
#
# COMPACT_ATOMS: atom_id res chain seq x y z
N MET A 1 -4.21 15.91 -11.52
CA MET A 1 -3.86 16.32 -10.14
C MET A 1 -4.65 17.58 -9.82
N LYS A 2 -5.41 17.53 -8.75
CA LYS A 2 -6.24 18.66 -8.32
C LYS A 2 -5.44 19.59 -7.42
N GLU A 3 -5.88 20.85 -7.31
CA GLU A 3 -5.23 21.85 -6.45
C GLU A 3 -5.27 21.49 -4.97
N THR A 4 -6.22 20.64 -4.57
CA THR A 4 -6.36 20.17 -3.20
C THR A 4 -5.32 19.12 -2.80
N LEU A 5 -4.55 18.56 -3.75
CA LEU A 5 -3.48 17.60 -3.48
C LEU A 5 -2.27 18.33 -2.88
N LYS A 6 -2.26 18.43 -1.56
CA LYS A 6 -1.26 19.18 -0.78
C LYS A 6 -0.81 18.40 0.43
N PRO A 7 0.43 18.60 0.89
CA PRO A 7 0.91 18.00 2.15
C PRO A 7 -0.03 18.30 3.32
N GLY A 8 -0.15 17.35 4.23
CA GLY A 8 -1.00 17.45 5.40
C GLY A 8 -2.30 16.66 5.34
N ILE A 9 -2.69 16.18 4.17
CA ILE A 9 -3.86 15.30 4.03
C ILE A 9 -3.61 14.01 4.82
N ARG A 10 -4.60 13.60 5.60
CA ARG A 10 -4.55 12.38 6.41
C ARG A 10 -5.71 11.45 6.07
N TYR A 11 -5.49 10.16 6.29
CA TYR A 11 -6.54 9.16 6.13
C TYR A 11 -6.32 8.02 7.12
N GLU A 12 -7.41 7.45 7.60
CA GLU A 12 -7.41 6.26 8.43
C GLU A 12 -8.22 5.16 7.75
N HIS A 13 -7.61 3.98 7.59
CA HIS A 13 -8.25 2.84 6.94
C HIS A 13 -8.23 1.65 7.88
N LYS A 14 -9.39 0.99 8.02
CA LYS A 14 -9.55 -0.18 8.89
C LYS A 14 -9.85 -1.43 8.08
N PHE A 15 -9.24 -2.53 8.48
CA PHE A 15 -9.40 -3.79 7.79
C PHE A 15 -9.26 -4.95 8.78
N VAL A 16 -10.28 -5.82 8.86
CA VAL A 16 -10.21 -7.05 9.67
C VAL A 16 -9.43 -8.09 8.87
N ILE A 17 -8.37 -8.64 9.48
CA ILE A 17 -7.47 -9.58 8.80
C ILE A 17 -8.15 -10.93 8.60
N PRO A 18 -8.42 -11.35 7.36
CA PRO A 18 -8.91 -12.71 7.09
C PRO A 18 -7.73 -13.68 6.98
N TRP A 19 -8.01 -14.98 7.07
CA TRP A 19 -7.00 -16.00 6.87
C TRP A 19 -6.30 -15.87 5.50
N SER A 20 -7.03 -15.43 4.47
CA SER A 20 -6.48 -15.25 3.10
C SER A 20 -5.35 -14.21 3.00
N LYS A 21 -5.10 -13.44 4.06
CA LYS A 21 -4.01 -12.47 4.15
C LYS A 21 -2.88 -12.92 5.07
N THR A 22 -2.90 -14.18 5.49
CA THR A 22 -1.84 -14.75 6.32
C THR A 22 -0.67 -15.26 5.47
N VAL A 23 0.48 -15.49 6.13
CA VAL A 23 1.72 -15.94 5.49
C VAL A 23 1.52 -17.19 4.61
N PRO A 24 0.82 -18.26 5.07
CA PRO A 24 0.58 -19.43 4.21
C PRO A 24 -0.17 -19.15 2.92
N ALA A 25 -0.97 -18.09 2.89
CA ALA A 25 -1.77 -17.72 1.72
C ALA A 25 -1.04 -16.78 0.74
N LEU A 26 0.14 -16.26 1.11
CA LEU A 26 0.85 -15.25 0.30
C LEU A 26 1.31 -15.82 -1.05
N TYR A 27 1.96 -16.98 -1.01
CA TYR A 27 2.37 -17.73 -2.19
C TYR A 27 1.98 -19.20 -2.02
N PRO A 28 0.77 -19.59 -2.44
CA PRO A 28 0.30 -20.97 -2.28
C PRO A 28 1.23 -22.02 -2.92
N GLU A 29 2.02 -21.62 -3.92
CA GLU A 29 3.00 -22.45 -4.60
C GLU A 29 4.25 -22.74 -3.75
N SER A 30 4.47 -21.97 -2.68
CA SER A 30 5.65 -22.11 -1.81
C SER A 30 5.36 -23.05 -0.66
N GLU A 31 6.11 -24.16 -0.59
CA GLU A 31 6.04 -25.09 0.55
C GLU A 31 6.49 -24.40 1.84
N GLU A 32 7.46 -23.50 1.75
CA GLU A 32 7.98 -22.76 2.89
C GLU A 32 6.91 -21.86 3.51
N PHE A 33 6.23 -21.05 2.68
CA PHE A 33 5.16 -20.19 3.18
C PHE A 33 3.99 -20.99 3.74
N ALA A 34 3.62 -22.10 3.09
CA ALA A 34 2.52 -22.95 3.55
C ALA A 34 2.74 -23.54 4.95
N ALA A 35 4.01 -23.74 5.35
CA ALA A 35 4.39 -24.28 6.65
C ALA A 35 4.56 -23.22 7.74
N MET A 36 4.44 -21.94 7.42
CA MET A 36 4.68 -20.85 8.37
C MET A 36 3.45 -20.51 9.21
N PRO A 37 3.65 -19.75 10.31
CA PRO A 37 2.53 -19.34 11.16
C PRO A 37 1.43 -18.58 10.42
N GLU A 38 0.19 -18.81 10.83
CA GLU A 38 -1.00 -18.16 10.27
C GLU A 38 -1.19 -16.78 10.87
N VAL A 39 -0.32 -15.86 10.50
CA VAL A 39 -0.35 -14.45 10.91
C VAL A 39 -0.31 -13.56 9.68
N PHE A 40 -0.73 -12.30 9.83
CA PHE A 40 -0.76 -11.32 8.76
C PHE A 40 0.60 -11.24 8.06
N ALA A 41 0.61 -11.49 6.76
CA ALA A 41 1.86 -11.55 5.99
C ALA A 41 2.43 -10.16 5.75
N THR A 42 3.75 -10.03 5.81
CA THR A 42 4.44 -8.76 5.53
C THR A 42 4.08 -8.21 4.15
N GLY A 43 4.04 -9.05 3.12
CA GLY A 43 3.66 -8.62 1.77
C GLY A 43 2.24 -8.06 1.70
N PHE A 44 1.30 -8.66 2.41
CA PHE A 44 -0.07 -8.15 2.49
C PHE A 44 -0.19 -6.91 3.37
N LEU A 45 0.64 -6.79 4.41
CA LEU A 45 0.73 -5.57 5.21
C LEU A 45 1.15 -4.40 4.33
N VAL A 46 2.19 -4.56 3.52
CA VAL A 46 2.63 -3.52 2.57
C VAL A 46 1.48 -3.13 1.63
N GLY A 47 0.76 -4.10 1.09
CA GLY A 47 -0.41 -3.84 0.23
C GLY A 47 -1.51 -3.07 0.96
N LEU A 48 -1.74 -3.34 2.24
CA LEU A 48 -2.71 -2.61 3.05
C LEU A 48 -2.29 -1.15 3.29
N LEU A 49 -1.00 -0.92 3.53
CA LEU A 49 -0.44 0.44 3.64
C LEU A 49 -0.60 1.20 2.32
N GLU A 50 -0.31 0.57 1.18
CA GLU A 50 -0.53 1.15 -0.14
C GLU A 50 -2.00 1.53 -0.34
N TRP A 51 -2.91 0.62 0.00
CA TRP A 51 -4.35 0.87 -0.15
C TRP A 51 -4.81 2.10 0.63
N ALA A 52 -4.36 2.24 1.86
CA ALA A 52 -4.66 3.41 2.69
C ALA A 52 -4.14 4.71 2.04
N CYS A 53 -2.93 4.69 1.48
CA CYS A 53 -2.37 5.84 0.78
C CYS A 53 -3.16 6.16 -0.50
N ILE A 54 -3.59 5.16 -1.24
CA ILE A 54 -4.44 5.33 -2.43
C ILE A 54 -5.76 6.01 -2.03
N LYS A 55 -6.42 5.53 -0.99
CA LYS A 55 -7.68 6.14 -0.51
C LYS A 55 -7.47 7.58 -0.03
N CYS A 56 -6.32 7.85 0.57
CA CYS A 56 -5.97 9.18 1.06
C CYS A 56 -5.97 10.22 -0.06
N ILE A 57 -5.41 9.89 -1.22
CA ILE A 57 -5.17 10.88 -2.27
C ILE A 57 -6.12 10.79 -3.47
N ASN A 58 -6.85 9.70 -3.65
CA ASN A 58 -7.75 9.55 -4.81
C ASN A 58 -8.78 10.68 -4.96
N PRO A 59 -9.37 11.25 -3.88
CA PRO A 59 -10.25 12.41 -4.02
C PRO A 59 -9.56 13.65 -4.59
N HIS A 60 -8.22 13.68 -4.62
CA HIS A 60 -7.40 14.82 -5.01
C HIS A 60 -6.69 14.64 -6.36
N ILE A 61 -7.03 13.58 -7.08
CA ILE A 61 -6.57 13.34 -8.47
C ILE A 61 -7.77 13.06 -9.37
N ASP A 62 -7.56 12.97 -10.66
CA ASP A 62 -8.60 12.66 -11.65
C ASP A 62 -8.75 11.14 -11.83
N TRP A 63 -9.17 10.49 -10.76
CA TRP A 63 -9.42 9.05 -10.74
C TRP A 63 -10.64 8.71 -11.62
N PRO A 64 -10.61 7.64 -12.44
CA PRO A 64 -9.55 6.64 -12.60
C PRO A 64 -8.56 6.91 -13.75
N GLN A 65 -8.65 8.04 -14.44
CA GLN A 65 -7.72 8.39 -15.54
C GLN A 65 -6.31 8.66 -15.01
N GLU A 66 -6.22 9.33 -13.87
CA GLU A 66 -5.02 9.40 -13.06
C GLU A 66 -5.08 8.37 -11.95
N GLN A 67 -3.96 7.71 -11.70
CA GLN A 67 -3.77 6.72 -10.65
C GLN A 67 -2.40 6.92 -10.04
N THR A 68 -2.09 6.19 -8.98
CA THR A 68 -0.74 6.17 -8.44
C THR A 68 -0.20 4.75 -8.41
N VAL A 69 1.10 4.61 -8.64
CA VAL A 69 1.84 3.37 -8.45
C VAL A 69 2.85 3.53 -7.33
N GLY A 70 3.09 2.47 -6.57
CA GLY A 70 4.09 2.45 -5.51
C GLY A 70 5.50 2.44 -6.10
N THR A 71 6.39 3.28 -5.57
CA THR A 71 7.77 3.41 -6.05
C THR A 71 8.81 3.15 -4.97
N HIS A 72 8.44 3.27 -3.72
CA HIS A 72 9.34 3.01 -2.59
C HIS A 72 8.56 2.66 -1.35
N ILE A 73 9.07 1.72 -0.58
CA ILE A 73 8.52 1.31 0.72
C ILE A 73 9.67 1.14 1.71
N ASP A 74 9.56 1.79 2.85
CA ASP A 74 10.53 1.69 3.93
C ASP A 74 9.74 1.65 5.24
N VAL A 75 9.32 0.45 5.62
CA VAL A 75 8.47 0.23 6.78
C VAL A 75 8.98 -0.96 7.60
N SER A 76 8.67 -0.93 8.88
CA SER A 76 8.89 -2.07 9.77
C SER A 76 7.70 -3.02 9.77
N HIS A 77 7.91 -4.23 10.27
CA HIS A 77 6.85 -5.16 10.67
C HIS A 77 7.23 -5.69 12.05
N GLU A 78 6.69 -5.06 13.09
CA GLU A 78 7.21 -5.14 14.46
C GLU A 78 6.50 -6.16 15.34
N ALA A 79 5.30 -6.58 14.97
CA ALA A 79 4.52 -7.57 15.71
C ALA A 79 3.61 -8.37 14.80
N ALA A 80 3.39 -9.64 15.16
CA ALA A 80 2.51 -10.53 14.41
C ALA A 80 1.04 -10.25 14.77
N THR A 81 0.17 -10.31 13.78
CA THR A 81 -1.28 -10.14 13.93
C THR A 81 -2.00 -11.40 13.49
N PRO A 82 -2.75 -12.07 14.37
CA PRO A 82 -3.56 -13.23 13.97
C PRO A 82 -4.80 -12.79 13.17
N PRO A 83 -5.39 -13.70 12.38
CA PRO A 83 -6.69 -13.43 11.75
C PRO A 83 -7.76 -13.05 12.78
N GLY A 84 -8.70 -12.19 12.38
CA GLY A 84 -9.80 -11.75 13.21
C GLY A 84 -9.59 -10.41 13.90
N LEU A 85 -8.34 -9.94 14.05
CA LEU A 85 -8.09 -8.61 14.57
C LEU A 85 -8.26 -7.56 13.47
N GLU A 86 -8.76 -6.38 13.87
CA GLU A 86 -8.86 -5.23 12.99
C GLU A 86 -7.57 -4.42 13.02
N VAL A 87 -6.97 -4.22 11.86
CA VAL A 87 -5.82 -3.34 11.69
C VAL A 87 -6.31 -1.96 11.28
N THR A 88 -5.84 -0.95 11.98
CA THR A 88 -6.05 0.47 11.64
C THR A 88 -4.76 1.02 11.06
N VAL A 89 -4.82 1.48 9.81
CA VAL A 89 -3.71 2.15 9.13
C VAL A 89 -3.95 3.63 9.13
N SER A 90 -2.97 4.39 9.61
CA SER A 90 -3.00 5.86 9.61
C SER A 90 -1.92 6.36 8.65
N VAL A 91 -2.29 7.21 7.70
CA VAL A 91 -1.37 7.76 6.72
C VAL A 91 -1.49 9.28 6.65
N LYS A 92 -0.38 9.92 6.32
CA LYS A 92 -0.29 11.36 6.12
C LYS A 92 0.54 11.63 4.88
N LEU A 93 -0.01 12.40 3.95
CA LEU A 93 0.75 12.92 2.81
C LEU A 93 1.72 13.98 3.32
N THR A 94 3.02 13.75 3.17
CA THR A 94 4.06 14.65 3.71
C THR A 94 4.71 15.51 2.65
N ALA A 95 4.71 15.07 1.38
CA ALA A 95 5.32 15.83 0.29
C ALA A 95 4.60 15.57 -1.03
N VAL A 96 4.53 16.62 -1.85
CA VAL A 96 4.10 16.57 -3.25
C VAL A 96 5.20 17.27 -4.05
N GLU A 97 5.95 16.51 -4.83
CA GLU A 97 7.06 17.02 -5.66
C GLU A 97 6.81 16.62 -7.10
N GLY A 98 6.18 17.51 -7.87
CA GLY A 98 5.68 17.15 -9.19
C GLY A 98 4.66 16.02 -9.08
N ARG A 99 4.94 14.87 -9.69
CA ARG A 99 4.08 13.69 -9.65
C ARG A 99 4.48 12.70 -8.54
N ARG A 100 5.54 12.97 -7.78
CA ARG A 100 5.99 12.14 -6.69
C ARG A 100 5.29 12.54 -5.40
N LEU A 101 4.70 11.56 -4.72
CA LEU A 101 4.02 11.72 -3.45
C LEU A 101 4.76 10.93 -2.37
N ALA A 102 4.95 11.53 -1.21
CA ALA A 102 5.54 10.86 -0.05
C ALA A 102 4.56 10.84 1.12
N PHE A 103 4.56 9.73 1.85
CA PHE A 103 3.64 9.48 2.97
C PHE A 103 4.40 9.00 4.19
N ASP A 104 3.96 9.43 5.37
CA ASP A 104 4.20 8.71 6.62
C ASP A 104 3.07 7.70 6.79
N VAL A 105 3.41 6.48 7.18
CA VAL A 105 2.46 5.40 7.40
C VAL A 105 2.68 4.73 8.74
N GLU A 106 1.59 4.25 9.35
CA GLU A 106 1.59 3.56 10.62
C GLU A 106 0.41 2.60 10.68
N ALA A 107 0.60 1.43 11.27
CA ALA A 107 -0.48 0.45 11.43
C ALA A 107 -0.49 -0.13 12.83
N HIS A 108 -1.68 -0.32 13.39
CA HIS A 108 -1.92 -0.83 14.74
C HIS A 108 -3.01 -1.89 14.71
N ASP A 109 -2.85 -2.98 15.47
CA ASP A 109 -3.82 -4.08 15.47
C ASP A 109 -4.77 -4.10 16.69
N GLY A 110 -4.78 -3.02 17.44
CA GLY A 110 -5.57 -2.91 18.68
C GLY A 110 -4.81 -3.37 19.92
N VAL A 111 -3.71 -4.10 19.74
CA VAL A 111 -2.83 -4.58 20.82
C VAL A 111 -1.45 -3.96 20.68
N ASP A 112 -0.88 -4.02 19.48
CA ASP A 112 0.46 -3.57 19.17
C ASP A 112 0.51 -2.59 18.01
N LEU A 113 1.52 -1.71 18.03
CA LEU A 113 2.00 -1.05 16.82
C LEU A 113 2.68 -2.13 15.97
N ILE A 114 2.15 -2.40 14.78
CA ILE A 114 2.68 -3.48 13.93
C ILE A 114 3.59 -2.97 12.81
N SER A 115 3.44 -1.72 12.40
CA SER A 115 4.25 -1.15 11.32
C SER A 115 4.34 0.36 11.43
N LYS A 116 5.49 0.92 11.04
CA LYS A 116 5.67 2.36 10.83
C LYS A 116 6.77 2.61 9.81
N GLY A 117 6.71 3.74 9.14
CA GLY A 117 7.74 4.17 8.19
C GLY A 117 7.20 5.11 7.13
N GLN A 118 7.75 5.03 5.93
CA GLN A 118 7.46 5.91 4.80
C GLN A 118 7.13 5.10 3.56
N HIS A 119 6.33 5.73 2.70
CA HIS A 119 5.95 5.17 1.41
C HIS A 119 5.95 6.27 0.36
N GLU A 120 6.38 5.94 -0.84
CA GLU A 120 6.34 6.86 -1.97
C GLU A 120 5.51 6.28 -3.10
N ARG A 121 4.75 7.15 -3.77
CA ARG A 121 3.95 6.82 -4.93
C ARG A 121 4.17 7.85 -6.03
N PHE A 122 3.85 7.47 -7.25
CA PHE A 122 3.98 8.34 -8.41
C PHE A 122 2.65 8.42 -9.15
N VAL A 123 2.20 9.63 -9.46
CA VAL A 123 0.97 9.85 -10.22
C VAL A 123 1.22 9.54 -11.68
N ILE A 124 0.40 8.65 -12.25
CA ILE A 124 0.48 8.24 -13.65
C ILE A 124 -0.80 8.58 -14.39
N ASN A 125 -0.68 8.73 -15.71
CA ASN A 125 -1.81 8.64 -16.62
C ASN A 125 -1.98 7.16 -16.98
N LYS A 126 -3.12 6.56 -16.62
CA LYS A 126 -3.32 5.12 -16.79
C LYS A 126 -3.12 4.66 -18.24
N ALA A 127 -3.70 5.37 -19.20
CA ALA A 127 -3.59 4.97 -20.61
C ALA A 127 -2.14 4.98 -21.12
N LYS A 128 -1.38 6.02 -20.76
CA LYS A 128 0.04 6.12 -21.15
C LYS A 128 0.89 5.06 -20.46
N PHE A 129 0.61 4.80 -19.21
CA PHE A 129 1.31 3.79 -18.41
C PHE A 129 1.06 2.39 -19.01
N ASP A 130 -0.19 2.06 -19.29
CA ASP A 130 -0.57 0.77 -19.89
C ASP A 130 0.09 0.57 -21.25
N ALA A 131 0.15 1.61 -22.08
CA ALA A 131 0.82 1.56 -23.39
C ALA A 131 2.32 1.24 -23.24
N LYS A 132 2.99 1.86 -22.27
CA LYS A 132 4.40 1.60 -21.97
C LYS A 132 4.64 0.17 -21.46
N VAL A 133 3.78 -0.30 -20.60
CA VAL A 133 3.83 -1.70 -20.10
C VAL A 133 3.60 -2.68 -21.24
N GLY A 134 2.70 -2.34 -22.18
CA GLY A 134 2.47 -3.14 -23.38
C GLY A 134 3.73 -3.32 -24.24
N THR A 135 4.53 -2.25 -24.41
CA THR A 135 5.80 -2.36 -25.16
C THR A 135 6.81 -3.26 -24.43
N LYS A 136 6.86 -3.21 -23.11
CA LYS A 136 7.71 -4.11 -22.32
C LYS A 136 7.27 -5.57 -22.46
N LYS A 137 5.97 -5.84 -22.46
CA LYS A 137 5.43 -7.19 -22.67
C LYS A 137 5.85 -7.75 -24.02
N GLU A 138 5.96 -6.92 -25.07
CA GLU A 138 6.41 -7.31 -26.38
C GLU A 138 7.94 -7.47 -26.48
N GLY A 139 8.69 -7.23 -25.39
CA GLY A 139 10.14 -7.32 -25.35
C GLY A 139 10.87 -6.14 -25.97
N ARG A 140 10.21 -4.97 -26.08
CA ARG A 140 10.80 -3.73 -26.62
C ARG A 140 11.20 -2.78 -25.47
N PRO A 141 12.32 -2.05 -25.63
CA PRO A 141 12.69 -1.01 -24.68
C PRO A 141 11.71 0.16 -24.65
#